data_ad794f3d288d0439c251e96aa3516aab
#
_entry.id   ad794f3d288d0439c251e96aa3516aab
#
_cell.length_a   1.000
_cell.length_b   1.000
_cell.length_c   1.000
_cell.angle_alpha   90.00
_cell.angle_beta   90.00
_cell.angle_gamma   90.00
#
_symmetry.space_group_name_H-M   'P 1'
#
loop_
_entity.id
_entity.type
_entity.pdbx_description
1 polymer ?
#
loop_
_entity_poly.entity_id
_entity_poly.type
_entity_poly.pdbx_seq_one_letter_code
_entity_poly.pdbx_strand_id
1 'polypeptide(L)'
;MQKYILTTLALILTAGTFDASAQSLLKKLGQQALKEVGARVENHVKTEAQKAVSNAKSKGKASEVPDAPKASQSNVTHVAADIYDQINKRVEIGTTETMVEYGAETGSLNGHEWVDLGLPSGTRWATCNVDSNSPEQPGKHYSWGEVATKTTYLSDNTKTYGKAMDDISGNQAYDVAAQKWGNGWRMPSEEDMKELLRYSDDRYVQKGGRWGREFTSHINQKSIFLPATGSKEGTRLSEANGCGLYWLSTPYTSDFNNGAHMYTFGAAEGYATIGDRASGFAIRPITNYDVNTDIPFDGETNGHKWVDLGLPSGLKWATCNVGSHAVDQNGTHYKWGSLVKFHSSLSPYAKSDVQKDISGDANYDVATAMWGDAWRMPSAFDFLELMENCTFEWTHIGRRKGLKVTSKINGKYIFLPASGQCNYTTDADGIPNDINKKLAYWTSTPMSGWQNTYDAYYFTAFDTEAFITSAMRDQYGWCIRPVTK
;
A
#
# COMPACT_ATOMS: atom_id res chain seq x y z
N MET A 1 17.57 -6.98 25.03
CA MET A 1 17.58 -6.14 26.24
C MET A 1 17.73 -4.64 25.94
N GLN A 2 18.62 -4.19 25.05
CA GLN A 2 18.81 -2.75 24.76
C GLN A 2 17.62 -2.06 24.03
N LYS A 3 16.89 -2.74 23.17
CA LYS A 3 15.67 -2.18 22.53
C LYS A 3 14.55 -1.91 23.55
N TYR A 4 14.41 -2.72 24.56
CA TYR A 4 13.39 -2.52 25.62
C TYR A 4 13.69 -1.32 26.52
N ILE A 5 14.95 -1.00 26.76
CA ILE A 5 15.34 0.15 27.58
C ILE A 5 15.02 1.48 26.90
N LEU A 6 15.23 1.58 25.58
CA LEU A 6 14.90 2.79 24.80
C LEU A 6 13.39 3.02 24.66
N THR A 7 12.62 1.95 24.47
CA THR A 7 11.15 2.02 24.37
C THR A 7 10.54 2.40 25.73
N THR A 8 11.08 1.86 26.82
CA THR A 8 10.62 2.19 28.18
C THR A 8 10.98 3.63 28.59
N LEU A 9 12.13 4.17 28.13
CA LEU A 9 12.48 5.58 28.36
C LEU A 9 11.57 6.55 27.57
N ALA A 10 11.17 6.20 26.37
CA ALA A 10 10.26 7.02 25.56
C ALA A 10 8.84 7.07 26.16
N LEU A 11 8.35 5.94 26.69
CA LEU A 11 7.05 5.86 27.36
C LEU A 11 7.00 6.62 28.71
N ILE A 12 8.12 6.71 29.42
CA ILE A 12 8.22 7.45 30.70
C ILE A 12 8.22 8.98 30.45
N LEU A 13 8.71 9.43 29.30
CA LEU A 13 8.76 10.87 28.95
C LEU A 13 7.40 11.45 28.52
N THR A 14 6.42 10.62 28.19
CA THR A 14 5.07 11.07 27.78
C THR A 14 4.05 11.11 28.91
N ALA A 15 4.34 10.53 30.09
CA ALA A 15 3.47 10.60 31.27
C ALA A 15 3.89 11.76 32.16
N GLY A 16 3.31 12.92 31.93
CA GLY A 16 3.64 14.17 32.62
C GLY A 16 3.22 14.22 34.08
N THR A 17 4.11 13.84 35.01
CA THR A 17 4.11 14.29 36.42
C THR A 17 5.45 13.95 37.08
N PHE A 18 6.57 14.46 36.55
CA PHE A 18 7.86 14.40 37.28
C PHE A 18 8.31 15.79 37.66
N ASP A 19 8.93 15.89 38.84
CA ASP A 19 9.52 17.17 39.28
C ASP A 19 10.74 17.55 38.41
N ALA A 20 11.18 18.82 38.55
CA ALA A 20 12.26 19.35 37.71
C ALA A 20 13.61 18.62 37.90
N SER A 21 13.82 17.93 39.03
CA SER A 21 15.03 17.16 39.34
C SER A 21 15.07 15.83 38.60
N ALA A 22 13.94 15.14 38.51
CA ALA A 22 13.78 13.90 37.76
C ALA A 22 13.91 14.13 36.25
N GLN A 23 13.35 15.23 35.71
CA GLN A 23 13.51 15.61 34.32
C GLN A 23 14.96 15.93 33.94
N SER A 24 15.71 16.61 34.85
CA SER A 24 17.13 16.89 34.65
C SER A 24 18.00 15.63 34.63
N LEU A 25 17.69 14.67 35.50
CA LEU A 25 18.39 13.37 35.56
C LEU A 25 18.15 12.51 34.33
N LEU A 26 16.90 12.41 33.85
CA LEU A 26 16.51 11.71 32.64
C LEU A 26 17.16 12.30 31.39
N LYS A 27 17.26 13.62 31.31
CA LYS A 27 17.94 14.33 30.21
C LYS A 27 19.44 14.01 30.18
N LYS A 28 20.12 13.98 31.35
CA LYS A 28 21.54 13.59 31.45
C LYS A 28 21.79 12.15 31.09
N LEU A 29 20.94 11.21 31.53
CA LEU A 29 21.04 9.78 31.19
C LEU A 29 20.80 9.54 29.68
N GLY A 30 19.85 10.24 29.07
CA GLY A 30 19.61 10.18 27.63
C GLY A 30 20.78 10.70 26.80
N GLN A 31 21.42 11.81 27.23
CA GLN A 31 22.61 12.35 26.56
C GLN A 31 23.85 11.45 26.71
N GLN A 32 23.99 10.77 27.85
CA GLN A 32 25.08 9.86 28.08
C GLN A 32 24.92 8.57 27.25
N ALA A 33 23.72 8.02 27.16
CA ALA A 33 23.42 6.87 26.28
C ALA A 33 23.65 7.17 24.80
N LEU A 34 23.27 8.35 24.32
CA LEU A 34 23.53 8.78 22.94
C LEU A 34 25.03 8.95 22.66
N LYS A 35 25.83 9.41 23.64
CA LYS A 35 27.27 9.57 23.52
C LYS A 35 27.98 8.21 23.45
N GLU A 36 27.55 7.23 24.24
CA GLU A 36 28.10 5.86 24.21
C GLU A 36 27.76 5.10 22.94
N VAL A 37 26.53 5.26 22.40
CA VAL A 37 26.14 4.68 21.11
C VAL A 37 26.92 5.33 19.97
N GLY A 38 27.10 6.65 19.97
CA GLY A 38 27.90 7.37 18.99
C GLY A 38 29.37 6.90 18.98
N ALA A 39 29.99 6.75 20.13
CA ALA A 39 31.38 6.28 20.24
C ALA A 39 31.55 4.81 19.76
N ARG A 40 30.56 3.93 19.99
CA ARG A 40 30.59 2.54 19.49
C ARG A 40 30.43 2.45 17.97
N VAL A 41 29.56 3.27 17.39
CA VAL A 41 29.39 3.35 15.93
C VAL A 41 30.65 3.86 15.28
N GLU A 42 31.29 4.91 15.81
CA GLU A 42 32.53 5.47 15.28
C GLU A 42 33.69 4.47 15.37
N ASN A 43 33.81 3.69 16.46
CA ASN A 43 34.81 2.65 16.58
C ASN A 43 34.58 1.46 15.64
N HIS A 44 33.31 1.07 15.41
CA HIS A 44 33.00 0.02 14.45
C HIS A 44 33.34 0.42 13.01
N VAL A 45 33.00 1.65 12.62
CA VAL A 45 33.36 2.20 11.29
C VAL A 45 34.87 2.29 11.10
N LYS A 46 35.63 2.74 12.12
CA LYS A 46 37.11 2.78 12.06
C LYS A 46 37.72 1.36 11.91
N THR A 47 37.15 0.36 12.62
CA THR A 47 37.64 -1.03 12.55
C THR A 47 37.37 -1.65 11.18
N GLU A 48 36.23 -1.44 10.60
CA GLU A 48 35.89 -1.94 9.25
C GLU A 48 36.69 -1.23 8.15
N ALA A 49 36.92 0.08 8.27
CA ALA A 49 37.80 0.82 7.37
C ALA A 49 39.26 0.32 7.43
N GLN A 50 39.78 0.01 8.62
CA GLN A 50 41.12 -0.57 8.78
C GLN A 50 41.25 -1.97 8.19
N LYS A 51 40.20 -2.83 8.32
CA LYS A 51 40.15 -4.13 7.66
C LYS A 51 40.12 -4.00 6.13
N ALA A 52 39.37 -3.05 5.59
CA ALA A 52 39.31 -2.80 4.15
C ALA A 52 40.66 -2.36 3.60
N VAL A 53 41.42 -1.50 4.31
CA VAL A 53 42.75 -1.05 3.93
C VAL A 53 43.79 -2.18 4.03
N SER A 54 43.69 -3.05 5.04
CA SER A 54 44.60 -4.21 5.17
C SER A 54 44.36 -5.25 4.07
N ASN A 55 43.09 -5.48 3.68
CA ASN A 55 42.74 -6.40 2.58
C ASN A 55 43.16 -5.85 1.20
N ALA A 56 43.18 -4.53 1.01
CA ALA A 56 43.70 -3.90 -0.21
C ALA A 56 45.20 -4.02 -0.36
N LYS A 57 45.95 -3.98 0.75
CA LYS A 57 47.42 -4.13 0.75
C LYS A 57 47.90 -5.57 0.51
N SER A 58 47.08 -6.59 0.76
CA SER A 58 47.44 -7.99 0.56
C SER A 58 47.25 -8.51 -0.88
N LYS A 59 46.66 -7.74 -1.79
CA LYS A 59 46.40 -8.10 -3.19
C LYS A 59 47.30 -7.40 -4.22
N GLY A 60 48.41 -6.85 -3.80
CA GLY A 60 49.39 -6.22 -4.69
C GLY A 60 50.35 -7.22 -5.33
N LYS A 61 49.93 -7.88 -6.40
CA LYS A 61 50.86 -8.38 -7.45
C LYS A 61 50.21 -8.09 -8.80
N ALA A 62 50.89 -7.24 -9.55
CA ALA A 62 50.56 -6.86 -10.90
C ALA A 62 50.60 -8.05 -11.85
N SER A 63 49.58 -8.24 -12.68
CA SER A 63 49.68 -8.87 -13.98
C SER A 63 49.11 -7.91 -15.01
N GLU A 64 49.90 -7.61 -16.02
CA GLU A 64 49.52 -6.79 -17.17
C GLU A 64 48.29 -7.40 -17.84
N VAL A 65 47.23 -6.57 -17.99
CA VAL A 65 46.03 -6.88 -18.78
C VAL A 65 46.11 -6.04 -20.05
N PRO A 66 45.90 -6.63 -21.25
CA PRO A 66 45.93 -5.89 -22.52
C PRO A 66 44.84 -4.84 -22.57
N ASP A 67 45.13 -3.70 -23.20
CA ASP A 67 44.23 -2.59 -23.42
C ASP A 67 42.89 -3.01 -23.99
N ALA A 68 41.81 -2.83 -23.18
CA ALA A 68 40.44 -2.87 -23.66
C ALA A 68 40.12 -1.57 -24.43
N PRO A 69 39.35 -1.62 -25.51
CA PRO A 69 39.06 -0.44 -26.32
C PRO A 69 38.28 0.58 -25.45
N LYS A 70 38.75 1.83 -25.46
CA LYS A 70 38.11 2.97 -24.81
C LYS A 70 36.68 3.13 -25.36
N ALA A 71 35.70 2.63 -24.62
CA ALA A 71 34.30 3.02 -24.84
C ALA A 71 34.17 4.51 -24.55
N SER A 72 33.73 5.27 -25.54
CA SER A 72 33.66 6.72 -25.49
C SER A 72 32.75 7.18 -24.35
N GLN A 73 33.28 7.93 -23.41
CA GLN A 73 32.56 8.59 -22.32
C GLN A 73 31.56 9.66 -22.82
N SER A 74 31.49 9.92 -24.14
CA SER A 74 30.62 10.95 -24.74
C SER A 74 29.16 10.54 -24.81
N ASN A 75 28.82 9.26 -24.89
CA ASN A 75 27.43 8.85 -25.05
C ASN A 75 26.61 8.86 -23.74
N VAL A 76 27.24 8.66 -22.58
CA VAL A 76 26.53 8.66 -21.29
C VAL A 76 26.14 10.08 -20.85
N THR A 77 26.99 11.07 -21.15
CA THR A 77 26.72 12.48 -20.84
C THR A 77 25.65 13.09 -21.73
N HIS A 78 25.54 12.67 -22.99
CA HIS A 78 24.49 13.15 -23.89
C HIS A 78 23.11 12.61 -23.52
N VAL A 79 22.99 11.34 -23.16
CA VAL A 79 21.70 10.73 -22.73
C VAL A 79 21.21 11.37 -21.44
N ALA A 80 22.07 11.70 -20.49
CA ALA A 80 21.68 12.38 -19.26
C ALA A 80 21.23 13.84 -19.49
N ALA A 81 21.85 14.55 -20.42
CA ALA A 81 21.48 15.92 -20.78
C ALA A 81 20.12 15.95 -21.51
N ASP A 82 19.87 15.02 -22.44
CA ASP A 82 18.60 14.91 -23.16
C ASP A 82 17.40 14.61 -22.25
N ILE A 83 17.58 13.82 -21.20
CA ILE A 83 16.54 13.61 -20.20
C ILE A 83 16.24 14.90 -19.44
N TYR A 84 17.26 15.64 -19.02
CA TYR A 84 17.10 16.88 -18.25
C TYR A 84 16.31 17.95 -19.00
N ASP A 85 16.54 18.09 -20.30
CA ASP A 85 15.84 19.06 -21.14
C ASP A 85 14.38 18.65 -21.44
N GLN A 86 14.09 17.35 -21.45
CA GLN A 86 12.74 16.82 -21.71
C GLN A 86 11.87 16.69 -20.47
N ILE A 87 12.47 16.49 -19.28
CA ILE A 87 11.76 16.29 -18.01
C ILE A 87 11.01 17.53 -17.54
N ASN A 88 11.40 18.72 -17.95
CA ASN A 88 10.68 19.97 -17.65
C ASN A 88 9.47 20.22 -18.56
N LYS A 89 9.19 19.32 -19.51
CA LYS A 89 8.04 19.43 -20.39
C LYS A 89 6.76 19.14 -19.60
N ARG A 90 5.86 20.13 -19.56
CA ARG A 90 4.52 19.98 -18.98
C ARG A 90 3.51 19.81 -20.10
N VAL A 91 2.55 18.93 -19.87
CA VAL A 91 1.42 18.74 -20.79
C VAL A 91 0.18 19.26 -20.08
N GLU A 92 -0.53 20.18 -20.72
CA GLU A 92 -1.84 20.64 -20.27
C GLU A 92 -2.87 19.51 -20.36
N ILE A 93 -3.72 19.41 -19.35
CA ILE A 93 -4.75 18.40 -19.26
C ILE A 93 -6.10 19.04 -19.54
N GLY A 94 -6.88 18.44 -20.44
CA GLY A 94 -8.29 18.74 -20.57
C GLY A 94 -9.06 18.22 -19.35
N THR A 95 -9.90 19.07 -18.76
CA THR A 95 -10.78 18.67 -17.69
C THR A 95 -12.18 18.52 -18.23
N THR A 96 -12.73 17.31 -18.14
CA THR A 96 -14.17 17.10 -18.37
C THR A 96 -14.83 17.09 -16.99
N GLU A 97 -15.52 18.18 -16.64
CA GLU A 97 -16.36 18.23 -15.45
C GLU A 97 -17.59 17.33 -15.66
N THR A 98 -17.40 16.04 -15.53
CA THR A 98 -18.51 15.11 -15.35
C THR A 98 -18.75 14.96 -13.85
N MET A 99 -19.98 15.23 -13.44
CA MET A 99 -20.40 14.95 -12.04
C MET A 99 -20.16 13.48 -11.77
N VAL A 100 -19.41 13.17 -10.72
CA VAL A 100 -19.29 11.80 -10.21
C VAL A 100 -20.69 11.32 -9.87
N GLU A 101 -21.25 10.39 -10.62
CA GLU A 101 -22.50 9.76 -10.26
C GLU A 101 -22.26 8.84 -9.05
N TYR A 102 -22.62 9.34 -7.88
CA TYR A 102 -22.76 8.48 -6.72
C TYR A 102 -23.98 7.61 -6.97
N GLY A 103 -23.79 6.33 -7.23
CA GLY A 103 -24.87 5.35 -7.38
C GLY A 103 -25.77 5.29 -6.14
N ALA A 104 -26.65 4.30 -6.06
CA ALA A 104 -27.51 4.12 -4.91
C ALA A 104 -26.71 4.09 -3.60
N GLU A 105 -27.17 4.81 -2.57
CA GLU A 105 -26.51 4.88 -1.26
C GLU A 105 -26.72 3.62 -0.41
N THR A 106 -27.69 2.79 -0.78
CA THR A 106 -27.99 1.48 -0.19
C THR A 106 -28.41 0.52 -1.29
N GLY A 107 -28.23 -0.76 -1.07
CA GLY A 107 -28.67 -1.79 -2.00
C GLY A 107 -28.38 -3.17 -1.45
N SER A 108 -28.47 -4.17 -2.32
CA SER A 108 -28.19 -5.55 -1.97
C SER A 108 -27.40 -6.26 -3.07
N LEU A 109 -26.58 -7.21 -2.66
CA LEU A 109 -25.84 -8.12 -3.53
C LEU A 109 -25.99 -9.55 -2.98
N ASN A 110 -26.39 -10.50 -3.79
CA ASN A 110 -26.59 -11.90 -3.39
C ASN A 110 -27.50 -12.06 -2.14
N GLY A 111 -28.50 -11.16 -1.96
CA GLY A 111 -29.41 -11.19 -0.82
C GLY A 111 -28.87 -10.54 0.48
N HIS A 112 -27.72 -9.93 0.45
CA HIS A 112 -27.11 -9.21 1.58
C HIS A 112 -27.08 -7.72 1.31
N GLU A 113 -27.53 -6.92 2.27
CA GLU A 113 -27.63 -5.47 2.16
C GLU A 113 -26.28 -4.78 2.41
N TRP A 114 -26.06 -3.67 1.73
CA TRP A 114 -24.90 -2.80 1.90
C TRP A 114 -25.29 -1.33 2.00
N VAL A 115 -24.43 -0.56 2.63
CA VAL A 115 -24.44 0.90 2.68
C VAL A 115 -23.21 1.43 1.95
N ASP A 116 -23.45 2.40 1.11
CA ASP A 116 -22.43 3.18 0.45
C ASP A 116 -22.13 4.43 1.28
N LEU A 117 -20.94 4.50 1.84
CA LEU A 117 -20.47 5.61 2.67
C LEU A 117 -19.81 6.73 1.83
N GLY A 118 -19.84 6.63 0.51
CA GLY A 118 -19.18 7.60 -0.37
C GLY A 118 -17.66 7.51 -0.35
N LEU A 119 -17.08 6.43 0.18
CA LEU A 119 -15.63 6.27 0.32
C LEU A 119 -14.92 6.40 -1.03
N PRO A 120 -13.71 6.99 -1.07
CA PRO A 120 -12.97 7.21 -2.31
C PRO A 120 -12.67 5.93 -3.11
N SER A 121 -12.51 4.78 -2.44
CA SER A 121 -12.35 3.48 -3.10
C SER A 121 -13.62 2.98 -3.79
N GLY A 122 -14.78 3.53 -3.46
CA GLY A 122 -16.08 2.96 -3.84
C GLY A 122 -16.49 1.73 -3.03
N THR A 123 -15.74 1.39 -1.99
CA THR A 123 -16.08 0.28 -1.08
C THR A 123 -17.41 0.52 -0.38
N ARG A 124 -18.28 -0.49 -0.43
CA ARG A 124 -19.57 -0.55 0.24
C ARG A 124 -19.49 -1.53 1.39
N TRP A 125 -20.02 -1.14 2.53
CA TRP A 125 -19.98 -1.96 3.74
C TRP A 125 -21.30 -2.69 3.95
N ALA A 126 -21.23 -3.97 4.25
CA ALA A 126 -22.43 -4.74 4.61
C ALA A 126 -23.11 -4.14 5.84
N THR A 127 -24.44 -4.22 5.90
CA THR A 127 -25.21 -3.81 7.08
C THR A 127 -25.04 -4.77 8.24
N CYS A 128 -24.79 -6.06 7.96
CA CYS A 128 -24.70 -7.15 8.94
C CYS A 128 -23.35 -7.85 8.94
N ASN A 129 -23.00 -8.52 10.03
CA ASN A 129 -21.88 -9.44 10.09
C ASN A 129 -22.20 -10.77 9.39
N VAL A 130 -21.19 -11.55 9.02
CA VAL A 130 -21.39 -12.94 8.54
C VAL A 130 -22.18 -13.74 9.59
N ASP A 131 -23.16 -14.51 9.12
CA ASP A 131 -24.09 -15.32 9.94
C ASP A 131 -24.91 -14.47 10.92
N SER A 132 -25.27 -13.24 10.54
CA SER A 132 -26.27 -12.46 11.24
C SER A 132 -27.34 -11.92 10.28
N ASN A 133 -28.53 -11.61 10.82
CA ASN A 133 -29.67 -11.13 10.07
C ASN A 133 -30.09 -9.70 10.48
N SER A 134 -29.37 -9.08 11.41
CA SER A 134 -29.55 -7.68 11.76
C SER A 134 -28.22 -7.01 12.13
N PRO A 135 -28.11 -5.68 11.99
CA PRO A 135 -26.87 -4.95 12.30
C PRO A 135 -26.41 -5.09 13.75
N GLU A 136 -27.32 -5.34 14.69
CA GLU A 136 -27.03 -5.45 16.12
C GLU A 136 -26.55 -6.85 16.53
N GLN A 137 -26.77 -7.86 15.67
CA GLN A 137 -26.32 -9.21 15.96
C GLN A 137 -24.81 -9.39 15.71
N PRO A 138 -24.08 -10.03 16.62
CA PRO A 138 -22.63 -10.20 16.49
C PRO A 138 -22.21 -11.12 15.35
N GLY A 139 -23.12 -11.97 14.84
CA GLY A 139 -22.77 -13.04 13.91
C GLY A 139 -21.97 -14.15 14.61
N LYS A 140 -21.23 -14.91 13.82
CA LYS A 140 -20.38 -15.99 14.33
C LYS A 140 -18.91 -15.57 14.32
N HIS A 141 -18.10 -16.29 15.09
CA HIS A 141 -16.66 -16.09 15.19
C HIS A 141 -15.93 -17.12 14.33
N TYR A 142 -14.85 -16.69 13.70
CA TYR A 142 -14.00 -17.49 12.82
C TYR A 142 -12.53 -17.31 13.21
N SER A 143 -11.72 -18.37 13.14
CA SER A 143 -10.27 -18.19 13.14
C SER A 143 -9.85 -17.60 11.78
N TRP A 144 -8.77 -16.87 11.76
CA TRP A 144 -8.33 -16.18 10.52
C TRP A 144 -8.03 -17.18 9.38
N GLY A 145 -8.62 -16.92 8.22
CA GLY A 145 -8.50 -17.79 7.05
C GLY A 145 -9.28 -19.10 7.14
N GLU A 146 -10.27 -19.18 8.03
CA GLU A 146 -11.19 -20.32 8.10
C GLU A 146 -12.61 -19.92 7.75
N VAL A 147 -13.27 -20.73 6.94
CA VAL A 147 -14.62 -20.49 6.43
C VAL A 147 -15.72 -21.25 7.22
N ALA A 148 -15.32 -22.02 8.20
CA ALA A 148 -16.20 -22.76 9.11
C ALA A 148 -15.93 -22.37 10.55
N THR A 149 -16.98 -22.35 11.38
CA THR A 149 -16.86 -22.19 12.83
C THR A 149 -16.40 -23.48 13.50
N LYS A 150 -15.80 -23.37 14.65
CA LYS A 150 -15.36 -24.52 15.46
C LYS A 150 -15.76 -24.35 16.94
N THR A 151 -15.70 -25.43 17.70
CA THR A 151 -16.04 -25.42 19.12
C THR A 151 -14.89 -24.91 19.99
N THR A 152 -13.66 -25.11 19.53
CA THR A 152 -12.45 -24.77 20.25
C THR A 152 -11.49 -24.02 19.33
N TYR A 153 -11.01 -22.85 19.76
CA TYR A 153 -10.16 -21.93 19.01
C TYR A 153 -8.73 -22.04 19.54
N LEU A 154 -7.89 -22.83 18.87
CA LEU A 154 -6.52 -23.15 19.28
C LEU A 154 -5.58 -23.11 18.06
N SER A 155 -4.30 -22.88 18.29
CA SER A 155 -3.27 -22.82 17.26
C SER A 155 -3.09 -24.14 16.49
N ASP A 156 -3.20 -25.27 17.20
CA ASP A 156 -3.03 -26.61 16.62
C ASP A 156 -4.17 -27.03 15.69
N ASN A 157 -5.34 -26.43 15.82
CA ASN A 157 -6.49 -26.69 14.95
C ASN A 157 -6.83 -25.54 13.99
N THR A 158 -5.91 -24.56 13.80
CA THR A 158 -6.09 -23.44 12.89
C THR A 158 -5.28 -23.63 11.60
N LYS A 159 -5.95 -23.72 10.46
CA LYS A 159 -5.36 -24.08 9.15
C LYS A 159 -4.23 -23.17 8.70
N THR A 160 -4.30 -21.89 9.01
CA THR A 160 -3.38 -20.85 8.55
C THR A 160 -2.29 -20.52 9.57
N TYR A 161 -2.36 -21.10 10.77
CA TYR A 161 -1.41 -20.84 11.84
C TYR A 161 0.00 -21.33 11.48
N GLY A 162 1.01 -20.47 11.63
CA GLY A 162 2.40 -20.76 11.30
C GLY A 162 2.70 -20.84 9.79
N LYS A 163 1.76 -20.48 8.91
CA LYS A 163 1.97 -20.51 7.45
C LYS A 163 2.11 -19.11 6.88
N ALA A 164 3.07 -18.94 5.97
CA ALA A 164 3.11 -17.75 5.14
C ALA A 164 1.86 -17.70 4.26
N MET A 165 1.15 -16.59 4.29
CA MET A 165 -0.10 -16.37 3.57
C MET A 165 -0.05 -14.99 2.92
N ASP A 166 -0.62 -14.89 1.73
CA ASP A 166 -0.96 -13.61 1.11
C ASP A 166 -2.27 -13.06 1.70
N ASP A 167 -2.67 -11.85 1.27
CA ASP A 167 -3.97 -11.30 1.62
C ASP A 167 -5.08 -12.25 1.12
N ILE A 168 -6.00 -12.61 2.01
CA ILE A 168 -7.03 -13.62 1.73
C ILE A 168 -8.32 -13.03 1.16
N SER A 169 -8.40 -11.72 0.97
CA SER A 169 -9.59 -11.01 0.50
C SER A 169 -10.13 -11.61 -0.81
N GLY A 170 -11.39 -12.01 -0.81
CA GLY A 170 -12.06 -12.61 -1.97
C GLY A 170 -11.67 -14.05 -2.29
N ASN A 171 -10.71 -14.65 -1.60
CA ASN A 171 -10.32 -16.05 -1.80
C ASN A 171 -11.29 -16.98 -1.09
N GLN A 172 -12.18 -17.64 -1.83
CA GLN A 172 -13.23 -18.52 -1.30
C GLN A 172 -12.72 -19.66 -0.39
N ALA A 173 -11.45 -20.05 -0.50
CA ALA A 173 -10.88 -21.10 0.36
C ALA A 173 -10.55 -20.59 1.77
N TYR A 174 -10.38 -19.27 1.93
CA TYR A 174 -9.90 -18.63 3.18
C TYR A 174 -10.76 -17.46 3.64
N ASP A 175 -11.50 -16.81 2.74
CA ASP A 175 -12.39 -15.67 3.02
C ASP A 175 -13.83 -16.17 3.19
N VAL A 176 -14.32 -16.13 4.42
CA VAL A 176 -15.67 -16.62 4.74
C VAL A 176 -16.77 -15.74 4.13
N ALA A 177 -16.54 -14.45 3.91
CA ALA A 177 -17.50 -13.58 3.23
C ALA A 177 -17.65 -13.99 1.76
N ALA A 178 -16.54 -14.17 1.05
CA ALA A 178 -16.53 -14.65 -0.33
C ALA A 178 -17.13 -16.06 -0.45
N GLN A 179 -16.82 -16.94 0.49
CA GLN A 179 -17.31 -18.32 0.47
C GLN A 179 -18.82 -18.41 0.74
N LYS A 180 -19.36 -17.65 1.72
CA LYS A 180 -20.76 -17.77 2.13
C LYS A 180 -21.72 -16.87 1.38
N TRP A 181 -21.28 -15.66 1.04
CA TRP A 181 -22.11 -14.64 0.39
C TRP A 181 -21.87 -14.56 -1.12
N GLY A 182 -20.85 -15.28 -1.61
CA GLY A 182 -20.56 -15.43 -3.03
C GLY A 182 -19.71 -14.30 -3.61
N ASN A 183 -19.50 -14.38 -4.92
CA ASN A 183 -18.68 -13.44 -5.66
C ASN A 183 -19.15 -11.98 -5.48
N GLY A 184 -18.19 -11.09 -5.33
CA GLY A 184 -18.43 -9.68 -5.09
C GLY A 184 -18.38 -9.32 -3.60
N TRP A 185 -18.52 -10.27 -2.66
CA TRP A 185 -18.33 -10.07 -1.24
C TRP A 185 -16.94 -10.54 -0.80
N ARG A 186 -16.33 -9.82 0.12
CA ARG A 186 -15.00 -10.13 0.67
C ARG A 186 -14.82 -9.60 2.08
N MET A 187 -13.84 -10.13 2.79
CA MET A 187 -13.35 -9.53 4.02
C MET A 187 -12.68 -8.19 3.69
N PRO A 188 -12.84 -7.16 4.55
CA PRO A 188 -12.09 -5.92 4.39
C PRO A 188 -10.60 -6.17 4.66
N SER A 189 -9.75 -5.51 3.89
CA SER A 189 -8.32 -5.42 4.16
C SER A 189 -8.02 -4.40 5.26
N GLU A 190 -6.78 -4.35 5.71
CA GLU A 190 -6.32 -3.29 6.61
C GLU A 190 -6.52 -1.91 5.99
N GLU A 191 -6.34 -1.78 4.68
CA GLU A 191 -6.54 -0.52 3.94
C GLU A 191 -8.00 -0.10 3.88
N ASP A 192 -8.92 -1.05 3.64
CA ASP A 192 -10.36 -0.75 3.65
C ASP A 192 -10.79 -0.23 5.03
N MET A 193 -10.28 -0.83 6.12
CA MET A 193 -10.58 -0.37 7.48
C MET A 193 -10.00 1.01 7.76
N LYS A 194 -8.76 1.25 7.37
CA LYS A 194 -8.10 2.55 7.51
C LYS A 194 -8.82 3.63 6.71
N GLU A 195 -9.31 3.32 5.51
CA GLU A 195 -10.13 4.25 4.73
C GLU A 195 -11.44 4.59 5.47
N LEU A 196 -12.15 3.58 6.01
CA LEU A 196 -13.35 3.80 6.82
C LEU A 196 -13.06 4.75 8.00
N LEU A 197 -11.99 4.49 8.76
CA LEU A 197 -11.59 5.31 9.90
C LEU A 197 -11.24 6.75 9.50
N ARG A 198 -10.63 6.95 8.34
CA ARG A 198 -10.22 8.28 7.86
C ARG A 198 -11.40 9.14 7.42
N TYR A 199 -12.42 8.53 6.81
CA TYR A 199 -13.53 9.25 6.18
C TYR A 199 -14.84 9.19 6.97
N SER A 200 -14.78 8.75 8.23
CA SER A 200 -15.96 8.65 9.11
C SER A 200 -15.64 9.13 10.53
N ASP A 201 -16.63 9.77 11.15
CA ASP A 201 -16.67 9.87 12.61
C ASP A 201 -17.17 8.55 13.19
N ASP A 202 -16.59 8.10 14.30
CA ASP A 202 -17.04 6.90 14.98
C ASP A 202 -17.49 7.22 16.43
N ARG A 203 -18.57 6.60 16.85
CA ARG A 203 -19.15 6.78 18.19
C ARG A 203 -19.51 5.44 18.80
N TYR A 204 -19.16 5.26 20.08
CA TYR A 204 -19.60 4.09 20.84
C TYR A 204 -21.04 4.33 21.32
N VAL A 205 -21.97 3.56 20.79
CA VAL A 205 -23.43 3.74 21.01
C VAL A 205 -24.10 2.40 21.28
N GLN A 206 -25.31 2.46 21.82
CA GLN A 206 -26.13 1.26 22.01
C GLN A 206 -27.31 1.25 21.00
N LYS A 207 -27.43 0.16 20.25
CA LYS A 207 -28.56 -0.09 19.33
C LYS A 207 -29.15 -1.47 19.60
N GLY A 208 -30.47 -1.57 19.67
CA GLY A 208 -31.16 -2.84 19.95
C GLY A 208 -30.66 -3.59 21.21
N GLY A 209 -30.20 -2.88 22.24
CA GLY A 209 -29.63 -3.46 23.47
C GLY A 209 -28.16 -3.91 23.34
N ARG A 210 -27.54 -3.75 22.16
CA ARG A 210 -26.15 -4.12 21.88
C ARG A 210 -25.29 -2.86 21.80
N TRP A 211 -24.18 -2.84 22.53
CA TRP A 211 -23.14 -1.84 22.36
C TRP A 211 -22.36 -2.09 21.07
N GLY A 212 -21.83 -1.03 20.48
CA GLY A 212 -21.04 -1.09 19.26
C GLY A 212 -20.55 0.28 18.83
N ARG A 213 -19.84 0.32 17.72
CA ARG A 213 -19.43 1.57 17.08
C ARG A 213 -20.26 1.85 15.85
N GLU A 214 -20.77 3.07 15.78
CA GLU A 214 -21.42 3.63 14.60
C GLU A 214 -20.41 4.51 13.89
N PHE A 215 -20.19 4.22 12.61
CA PHE A 215 -19.36 5.01 11.70
C PHE A 215 -20.27 5.85 10.84
N THR A 216 -20.13 7.18 10.91
CA THR A 216 -20.88 8.12 10.07
C THR A 216 -19.93 8.82 9.11
N SER A 217 -20.15 8.62 7.83
CA SER A 217 -19.30 9.18 6.77
C SER A 217 -19.30 10.70 6.76
N HIS A 218 -18.12 11.30 6.63
CA HIS A 218 -17.94 12.74 6.38
C HIS A 218 -18.44 13.16 4.99
N ILE A 219 -18.56 12.20 4.04
CA ILE A 219 -18.82 12.48 2.63
C ILE A 219 -20.33 12.60 2.37
N ASN A 220 -21.10 11.61 2.82
CA ASN A 220 -22.54 11.55 2.53
C ASN A 220 -23.45 11.38 3.77
N GLN A 221 -22.87 11.40 4.97
CA GLN A 221 -23.58 11.29 6.26
C GLN A 221 -24.32 9.94 6.45
N LYS A 222 -24.05 8.93 5.63
CA LYS A 222 -24.55 7.58 5.86
C LYS A 222 -23.74 6.88 6.93
N SER A 223 -24.35 5.91 7.59
CA SER A 223 -23.74 5.23 8.72
C SER A 223 -23.83 3.72 8.61
N ILE A 224 -22.87 3.05 9.21
CA ILE A 224 -22.92 1.62 9.53
C ILE A 224 -22.70 1.43 11.03
N PHE A 225 -23.21 0.33 11.57
CA PHE A 225 -23.05 -0.04 12.97
C PHE A 225 -22.31 -1.37 13.09
N LEU A 226 -21.20 -1.39 13.80
CA LEU A 226 -20.41 -2.58 14.14
C LEU A 226 -20.70 -2.96 15.59
N PRO A 227 -21.43 -4.05 15.88
CA PRO A 227 -21.75 -4.45 17.25
C PRO A 227 -20.51 -4.97 18.00
N ALA A 228 -20.51 -4.81 19.32
CA ALA A 228 -19.50 -5.41 20.20
C ALA A 228 -19.67 -6.93 20.24
N THR A 229 -18.77 -7.64 19.54
CA THR A 229 -18.87 -9.09 19.29
C THR A 229 -18.20 -9.94 20.34
N GLY A 230 -17.21 -9.37 21.05
CA GLY A 230 -16.27 -10.13 21.85
C GLY A 230 -15.33 -11.00 21.02
N SER A 231 -14.56 -11.84 21.69
CA SER A 231 -13.61 -12.78 21.11
C SER A 231 -13.81 -14.21 21.63
N LYS A 232 -13.39 -15.18 20.83
CA LYS A 232 -13.28 -16.58 21.28
C LYS A 232 -11.83 -17.01 21.38
N GLU A 233 -11.48 -17.59 22.53
CA GLU A 233 -10.21 -18.25 22.81
C GLU A 233 -10.48 -19.58 23.51
N GLY A 234 -9.93 -20.66 23.01
CA GLY A 234 -10.35 -22.00 23.43
C GLY A 234 -11.85 -22.17 23.23
N THR A 235 -12.58 -22.49 24.29
CA THR A 235 -14.05 -22.59 24.30
C THR A 235 -14.76 -21.34 24.83
N ARG A 236 -13.99 -20.35 25.34
CA ARG A 236 -14.53 -19.19 26.04
C ARG A 236 -14.88 -18.07 25.07
N LEU A 237 -16.05 -17.46 25.26
CA LEU A 237 -16.41 -16.16 24.69
C LEU A 237 -16.15 -15.07 25.75
N SER A 238 -15.29 -14.12 25.44
CA SER A 238 -14.91 -13.00 26.29
C SER A 238 -15.40 -11.69 25.70
N GLU A 239 -15.59 -10.66 26.55
CA GLU A 239 -15.91 -9.27 26.16
C GLU A 239 -17.17 -9.11 25.27
N ALA A 240 -18.06 -10.10 25.26
CA ALA A 240 -19.31 -10.02 24.51
C ALA A 240 -20.15 -8.82 24.99
N ASN A 241 -20.57 -7.96 24.05
CA ASN A 241 -21.28 -6.71 24.33
C ASN A 241 -20.45 -5.62 25.06
N GLY A 242 -19.13 -5.77 25.14
CA GLY A 242 -18.19 -4.77 25.68
C GLY A 242 -17.23 -4.28 24.62
N CYS A 243 -16.58 -5.22 23.91
CA CYS A 243 -15.60 -4.92 22.86
C CYS A 243 -16.03 -5.53 21.52
N GLY A 244 -15.70 -4.88 20.42
CA GLY A 244 -15.80 -5.43 19.07
C GLY A 244 -14.44 -5.90 18.59
N LEU A 245 -14.37 -7.11 18.04
CA LEU A 245 -13.16 -7.66 17.42
C LEU A 245 -13.52 -8.25 16.05
N TYR A 246 -12.86 -7.74 15.02
CA TYR A 246 -13.16 -8.04 13.62
C TYR A 246 -11.90 -8.39 12.86
N TRP A 247 -11.91 -9.53 12.19
CA TRP A 247 -10.82 -9.88 11.29
C TRP A 247 -10.79 -9.01 10.04
N LEU A 248 -9.57 -8.66 9.65
CA LEU A 248 -9.24 -8.11 8.34
C LEU A 248 -8.54 -9.19 7.51
N SER A 249 -8.57 -9.07 6.19
CA SER A 249 -8.01 -10.09 5.29
C SER A 249 -6.48 -10.11 5.24
N THR A 250 -5.85 -9.01 5.66
CA THR A 250 -4.42 -8.80 5.53
C THR A 250 -3.64 -9.59 6.58
N PRO A 251 -2.69 -10.46 6.18
CA PRO A 251 -1.84 -11.18 7.12
C PRO A 251 -0.84 -10.23 7.78
N TYR A 252 -0.45 -10.53 9.01
CA TYR A 252 0.73 -9.93 9.60
C TYR A 252 1.96 -10.78 9.27
N THR A 253 2.92 -10.17 8.58
CA THR A 253 4.16 -10.84 8.18
C THR A 253 5.15 -10.83 9.33
N SER A 254 5.48 -12.00 9.86
CA SER A 254 6.47 -12.21 10.91
C SER A 254 7.12 -13.58 10.73
N ASP A 255 8.23 -13.81 11.41
CA ASP A 255 8.93 -15.11 11.38
C ASP A 255 8.06 -16.28 11.83
N PHE A 256 7.05 -16.01 12.68
CA PHE A 256 6.15 -17.04 13.22
C PHE A 256 4.87 -17.22 12.40
N ASN A 257 4.49 -16.29 11.55
CA ASN A 257 3.27 -16.32 10.72
C ASN A 257 1.99 -16.68 11.50
N ASN A 258 1.87 -16.19 12.72
CA ASN A 258 0.77 -16.50 13.63
C ASN A 258 -0.23 -15.36 13.81
N GLY A 259 0.06 -14.17 13.27
CA GLY A 259 -0.76 -12.96 13.37
C GLY A 259 -1.46 -12.60 12.07
N ALA A 260 -2.57 -11.89 12.20
CA ALA A 260 -3.24 -11.19 11.10
C ALA A 260 -3.80 -9.85 11.59
N HIS A 261 -4.02 -8.93 10.66
CA HIS A 261 -4.61 -7.64 10.99
C HIS A 261 -6.07 -7.78 11.42
N MET A 262 -6.46 -7.00 12.40
CA MET A 262 -7.80 -6.94 12.95
C MET A 262 -8.17 -5.51 13.32
N TYR A 263 -9.46 -5.21 13.38
CA TYR A 263 -10.00 -4.01 14.01
C TYR A 263 -10.58 -4.37 15.35
N THR A 264 -10.22 -3.62 16.39
CA THR A 264 -10.78 -3.76 17.73
C THR A 264 -11.28 -2.43 18.25
N PHE A 265 -12.30 -2.46 19.09
CA PHE A 265 -12.79 -1.28 19.78
C PHE A 265 -13.41 -1.62 21.13
N GLY A 266 -13.35 -0.64 22.02
CA GLY A 266 -14.12 -0.58 23.28
C GLY A 266 -14.86 0.74 23.37
N ALA A 267 -15.24 1.11 24.60
CA ALA A 267 -15.95 2.38 24.85
C ALA A 267 -15.08 3.62 24.58
N ALA A 268 -13.78 3.55 24.87
CA ALA A 268 -12.87 4.68 24.73
C ALA A 268 -12.50 4.96 23.27
N GLU A 269 -12.01 3.94 22.56
CA GLU A 269 -11.46 4.09 21.22
C GLU A 269 -11.58 2.81 20.40
N GLY A 270 -11.33 2.91 19.10
CA GLY A 270 -11.17 1.79 18.18
C GLY A 270 -9.94 2.00 17.30
N TYR A 271 -9.20 0.92 17.01
CA TYR A 271 -7.98 0.95 16.20
C TYR A 271 -7.72 -0.38 15.51
N ALA A 272 -6.99 -0.32 14.40
CA ALA A 272 -6.47 -1.50 13.74
C ALA A 272 -5.20 -1.99 14.47
N THR A 273 -5.08 -3.30 14.65
CA THR A 273 -3.95 -3.95 15.35
C THR A 273 -3.76 -5.38 14.82
N ILE A 274 -2.97 -6.18 15.51
CA ILE A 274 -2.68 -7.56 15.15
C ILE A 274 -3.33 -8.50 16.17
N GLY A 275 -4.06 -9.50 15.66
CA GLY A 275 -4.63 -10.59 16.44
C GLY A 275 -3.97 -11.92 16.16
N ASP A 276 -4.05 -12.85 17.12
CA ASP A 276 -3.59 -14.23 16.93
C ASP A 276 -4.58 -14.98 16.01
N ARG A 277 -4.09 -15.58 14.91
CA ARG A 277 -4.91 -16.28 13.90
C ARG A 277 -5.78 -17.39 14.47
N ALA A 278 -5.41 -17.96 15.61
CA ALA A 278 -6.18 -19.00 16.27
C ALA A 278 -7.44 -18.45 16.95
N SER A 279 -7.44 -17.17 17.35
CA SER A 279 -8.59 -16.54 17.99
C SER A 279 -9.79 -16.47 17.06
N GLY A 280 -10.98 -16.50 17.63
CA GLY A 280 -12.23 -16.35 16.89
C GLY A 280 -12.75 -14.92 16.96
N PHE A 281 -12.81 -14.21 15.82
CA PHE A 281 -13.39 -12.88 15.70
C PHE A 281 -14.51 -12.87 14.67
N ALA A 282 -15.33 -11.81 14.69
CA ALA A 282 -16.38 -11.60 13.72
C ALA A 282 -15.83 -11.07 12.39
N ILE A 283 -16.65 -11.10 11.34
CA ILE A 283 -16.33 -10.52 10.03
C ILE A 283 -17.48 -9.61 9.60
N ARG A 284 -17.16 -8.36 9.25
CA ARG A 284 -18.06 -7.44 8.57
C ARG A 284 -17.64 -7.40 7.09
N PRO A 285 -18.45 -7.99 6.18
CA PRO A 285 -18.13 -8.00 4.76
C PRO A 285 -18.19 -6.63 4.11
N ILE A 286 -17.48 -6.53 3.00
CA ILE A 286 -17.54 -5.41 2.08
C ILE A 286 -17.74 -5.90 0.65
N THR A 287 -18.25 -5.01 -0.19
CA THR A 287 -18.32 -5.22 -1.64
C THR A 287 -17.84 -3.98 -2.36
N ASN A 288 -17.31 -4.14 -3.55
CA ASN A 288 -16.91 -3.01 -4.36
C ASN A 288 -18.11 -2.52 -5.19
N TYR A 289 -18.06 -1.27 -5.56
CA TYR A 289 -18.92 -0.76 -6.61
C TYR A 289 -18.59 -1.51 -7.91
N ASP A 290 -19.57 -2.24 -8.46
CA ASP A 290 -19.45 -2.78 -9.81
C ASP A 290 -19.55 -1.60 -10.80
N VAL A 291 -18.44 -0.92 -10.98
CA VAL A 291 -18.28 -0.09 -12.15
C VAL A 291 -18.09 -1.07 -13.30
N ASN A 292 -18.93 -0.97 -14.31
CA ASN A 292 -18.61 -1.59 -15.59
C ASN A 292 -17.34 -0.92 -16.13
N THR A 293 -16.21 -1.42 -15.68
CA THR A 293 -14.88 -0.95 -16.07
C THR A 293 -14.39 -1.73 -17.28
N ASP A 294 -15.27 -2.03 -18.23
CA ASP A 294 -14.85 -2.56 -19.52
C ASP A 294 -14.02 -1.51 -20.26
N ILE A 295 -12.80 -1.29 -19.73
CA ILE A 295 -11.75 -0.67 -20.54
C ILE A 295 -11.40 -1.69 -21.60
N PRO A 296 -11.50 -1.32 -22.89
CA PRO A 296 -11.07 -2.19 -23.96
C PRO A 296 -9.60 -2.58 -23.72
N PHE A 297 -9.31 -3.85 -23.78
CA PHE A 297 -7.97 -4.41 -23.74
C PHE A 297 -7.70 -5.21 -25.01
N ASP A 298 -6.43 -5.33 -25.38
CA ASP A 298 -6.02 -5.97 -26.63
C ASP A 298 -5.47 -7.38 -26.42
N GLY A 299 -5.05 -7.69 -25.21
CA GLY A 299 -4.52 -9.03 -24.88
C GLY A 299 -4.17 -9.16 -23.39
N GLU A 300 -3.58 -10.31 -23.10
CA GLU A 300 -3.22 -10.70 -21.75
C GLU A 300 -1.85 -11.40 -21.74
N THR A 301 -1.06 -11.13 -20.73
CA THR A 301 0.25 -11.75 -20.52
C THR A 301 0.37 -12.11 -19.03
N ASN A 302 0.67 -13.36 -18.73
CA ASN A 302 0.77 -13.88 -17.35
C ASN A 302 -0.44 -13.52 -16.46
N GLY A 303 -1.68 -13.57 -17.01
CA GLY A 303 -2.91 -13.24 -16.26
C GLY A 303 -3.21 -11.74 -16.11
N HIS A 304 -2.42 -10.85 -16.74
CA HIS A 304 -2.60 -9.41 -16.67
C HIS A 304 -2.93 -8.80 -18.03
N LYS A 305 -4.03 -8.05 -18.10
CA LYS A 305 -4.55 -7.41 -19.32
C LYS A 305 -3.74 -6.18 -19.71
N TRP A 306 -3.60 -5.92 -21.00
CA TRP A 306 -2.90 -4.76 -21.55
C TRP A 306 -3.62 -4.14 -22.73
N VAL A 307 -3.29 -2.87 -22.98
CA VAL A 307 -3.73 -2.07 -24.13
C VAL A 307 -2.53 -1.73 -25.00
N ASP A 308 -2.66 -1.96 -26.29
CA ASP A 308 -1.71 -1.48 -27.31
C ASP A 308 -2.14 -0.10 -27.78
N LEU A 309 -1.41 0.92 -27.33
CA LEU A 309 -1.64 2.31 -27.72
C LEU A 309 -1.02 2.65 -29.08
N GLY A 310 -0.40 1.70 -29.76
CA GLY A 310 0.28 1.91 -31.04
C GLY A 310 1.49 2.84 -30.94
N LEU A 311 2.14 2.88 -29.78
CA LEU A 311 3.30 3.74 -29.55
C LEU A 311 4.50 3.31 -30.40
N PRO A 312 5.39 4.23 -30.81
CA PRO A 312 6.58 3.93 -31.63
C PRO A 312 7.48 2.83 -31.06
N SER A 313 7.60 2.74 -29.75
CA SER A 313 8.37 1.67 -29.07
C SER A 313 7.74 0.28 -29.20
N GLY A 314 6.45 0.18 -29.55
CA GLY A 314 5.65 -1.04 -29.52
C GLY A 314 5.28 -1.49 -28.10
N LEU A 315 5.50 -0.67 -27.07
CA LEU A 315 5.13 -0.97 -25.69
C LEU A 315 3.62 -0.99 -25.50
N LYS A 316 3.17 -1.97 -24.75
CA LYS A 316 1.80 -2.15 -24.31
C LYS A 316 1.71 -1.83 -22.82
N TRP A 317 0.65 -1.16 -22.42
CA TRP A 317 0.46 -0.70 -21.06
C TRP A 317 -0.57 -1.55 -20.33
N ALA A 318 -0.25 -1.98 -19.12
CA ALA A 318 -1.20 -2.73 -18.28
C ALA A 318 -2.49 -1.93 -18.06
N THR A 319 -3.62 -2.61 -17.94
CA THR A 319 -4.91 -1.97 -17.60
C THR A 319 -4.97 -1.57 -16.13
N CYS A 320 -4.23 -2.25 -15.25
CA CYS A 320 -4.23 -2.06 -13.79
C CYS A 320 -2.84 -1.76 -13.25
N ASN A 321 -2.78 -1.21 -12.04
CA ASN A 321 -1.55 -1.06 -11.27
C ASN A 321 -1.12 -2.38 -10.62
N VAL A 322 0.15 -2.52 -10.24
CA VAL A 322 0.60 -3.64 -9.40
C VAL A 322 -0.20 -3.67 -8.10
N GLY A 323 -0.68 -4.86 -7.72
CA GLY A 323 -1.51 -5.04 -6.51
C GLY A 323 -2.97 -4.60 -6.67
N SER A 324 -3.47 -4.42 -7.90
CA SER A 324 -4.89 -4.22 -8.16
C SER A 324 -5.43 -5.18 -9.21
N HIS A 325 -6.74 -5.40 -9.20
CA HIS A 325 -7.48 -6.27 -10.12
C HIS A 325 -8.48 -5.50 -10.98
N ALA A 326 -8.69 -4.21 -10.73
CA ALA A 326 -9.58 -3.34 -11.46
C ALA A 326 -8.90 -2.03 -11.83
N VAL A 327 -9.35 -1.42 -12.91
CA VAL A 327 -8.70 -0.24 -13.51
C VAL A 327 -8.83 1.01 -12.66
N ASP A 328 -9.87 1.10 -11.84
CA ASP A 328 -10.16 2.19 -10.91
C ASP A 328 -9.54 2.00 -9.52
N GLN A 329 -8.91 0.85 -9.25
CA GLN A 329 -8.22 0.61 -7.99
C GLN A 329 -6.82 1.24 -7.99
N ASN A 330 -6.41 1.77 -6.84
CA ASN A 330 -5.09 2.40 -6.68
C ASN A 330 -3.94 1.42 -6.93
N GLY A 331 -4.09 0.16 -6.55
CA GLY A 331 -2.97 -0.78 -6.41
C GLY A 331 -2.14 -0.48 -5.17
N THR A 332 -0.99 -1.12 -5.09
CA THR A 332 -0.09 -1.02 -3.94
C THR A 332 0.93 0.08 -4.14
N HIS A 333 1.20 0.84 -3.09
CA HIS A 333 2.25 1.85 -3.06
C HIS A 333 3.57 1.21 -2.61
N TYR A 334 4.66 1.53 -3.31
CA TYR A 334 6.01 1.01 -3.04
C TYR A 334 7.01 2.14 -2.93
N LYS A 335 8.05 1.97 -2.10
CA LYS A 335 9.27 2.77 -2.24
C LYS A 335 9.99 2.36 -3.53
N TRP A 336 10.74 3.26 -4.13
CA TRP A 336 11.49 2.95 -5.34
C TRP A 336 12.48 1.80 -5.11
N GLY A 337 12.45 0.80 -5.98
CA GLY A 337 13.31 -0.39 -5.87
C GLY A 337 12.97 -1.34 -4.72
N SER A 338 11.83 -1.17 -4.05
CA SER A 338 11.35 -2.07 -3.01
C SER A 338 10.29 -3.02 -3.55
N LEU A 339 10.39 -4.29 -3.19
CA LEU A 339 9.37 -5.31 -3.48
C LEU A 339 8.32 -5.42 -2.38
N VAL A 340 8.50 -4.68 -1.29
CA VAL A 340 7.60 -4.68 -0.13
C VAL A 340 6.73 -3.42 -0.18
N LYS A 341 5.45 -3.60 0.10
CA LYS A 341 4.47 -2.51 0.25
C LYS A 341 5.03 -1.39 1.14
N PHE A 342 4.73 -0.14 0.79
CA PHE A 342 5.13 1.02 1.60
C PHE A 342 4.53 0.93 3.00
N HIS A 343 5.40 0.96 3.99
CA HIS A 343 5.07 1.18 5.39
C HIS A 343 6.16 2.06 5.98
N SER A 344 5.80 3.15 6.64
CA SER A 344 6.74 4.18 7.08
C SER A 344 7.90 3.67 7.93
N SER A 345 7.65 2.69 8.79
CA SER A 345 8.64 2.17 9.74
C SER A 345 9.32 0.86 9.33
N LEU A 346 8.70 0.10 8.42
CA LEU A 346 9.10 -1.29 8.14
C LEU A 346 9.58 -1.55 6.71
N SER A 347 9.28 -0.64 5.77
CA SER A 347 9.76 -0.83 4.40
C SER A 347 11.28 -0.71 4.36
N PRO A 348 12.01 -1.73 3.85
CA PRO A 348 13.43 -1.61 3.66
C PRO A 348 13.74 -0.38 2.81
N TYR A 349 14.80 0.33 3.16
CA TYR A 349 15.28 1.44 2.33
C TYR A 349 15.53 0.92 0.92
N ALA A 350 15.07 1.66 -0.09
CA ALA A 350 15.61 1.48 -1.42
C ALA A 350 17.13 1.54 -1.30
N LYS A 351 17.82 0.52 -1.81
CA LYS A 351 19.29 0.50 -1.71
C LYS A 351 19.82 1.74 -2.40
N SER A 352 20.40 2.65 -1.64
CA SER A 352 20.91 3.93 -2.10
C SER A 352 22.04 3.80 -3.13
N ASP A 353 22.61 2.61 -3.26
CA ASP A 353 23.69 2.27 -4.17
C ASP A 353 23.27 1.88 -5.59
N VAL A 354 21.94 1.71 -5.84
CA VAL A 354 21.46 1.39 -7.19
C VAL A 354 21.42 2.66 -8.04
N GLN A 355 22.43 2.81 -8.90
CA GLN A 355 22.58 3.95 -9.82
C GLN A 355 22.17 3.63 -11.27
N LYS A 356 21.72 2.40 -11.53
CA LYS A 356 21.24 1.94 -12.85
C LYS A 356 19.72 1.94 -12.91
N ASP A 357 19.18 1.97 -14.12
CA ASP A 357 17.77 1.69 -14.37
C ASP A 357 17.44 0.29 -13.85
N ILE A 358 16.34 0.16 -13.09
CA ILE A 358 15.92 -1.10 -12.46
C ILE A 358 14.91 -1.90 -13.29
N SER A 359 14.54 -1.40 -14.46
CA SER A 359 13.56 -2.03 -15.35
C SER A 359 13.93 -3.47 -15.69
N GLY A 360 13.07 -4.41 -15.40
CA GLY A 360 13.27 -5.84 -15.66
C GLY A 360 14.20 -6.56 -14.67
N ASP A 361 14.71 -5.88 -13.63
CA ASP A 361 15.53 -6.52 -12.58
C ASP A 361 14.61 -6.99 -11.43
N ALA A 362 14.26 -8.27 -11.38
CA ALA A 362 13.36 -8.84 -10.39
C ALA A 362 13.76 -8.63 -8.92
N ASN A 363 15.01 -8.17 -8.65
CA ASN A 363 15.43 -7.82 -7.29
C ASN A 363 14.95 -6.42 -6.86
N TYR A 364 14.55 -5.57 -7.80
CA TYR A 364 14.19 -4.16 -7.56
C TYR A 364 12.92 -3.73 -8.28
N ASP A 365 12.59 -4.36 -9.41
CA ASP A 365 11.39 -4.08 -10.21
C ASP A 365 10.25 -4.96 -9.75
N VAL A 366 9.31 -4.37 -9.02
CA VAL A 366 8.17 -5.10 -8.45
C VAL A 366 7.23 -5.63 -9.53
N ALA A 367 7.13 -4.99 -10.70
CA ALA A 367 6.32 -5.49 -11.80
C ALA A 367 6.91 -6.80 -12.36
N THR A 368 8.23 -6.83 -12.57
CA THR A 368 8.94 -8.05 -12.98
C THR A 368 8.85 -9.13 -11.90
N ALA A 369 9.09 -8.77 -10.63
CA ALA A 369 9.07 -9.73 -9.53
C ALA A 369 7.70 -10.39 -9.32
N MET A 370 6.61 -9.64 -9.46
CA MET A 370 5.26 -10.13 -9.18
C MET A 370 4.51 -10.68 -10.41
N TRP A 371 4.76 -10.10 -11.61
CA TRP A 371 4.02 -10.45 -12.83
C TRP A 371 4.86 -11.25 -13.83
N GLY A 372 6.16 -11.46 -13.52
CA GLY A 372 7.09 -12.22 -14.33
C GLY A 372 7.85 -11.39 -15.37
N ASP A 373 8.87 -11.99 -15.99
CA ASP A 373 9.89 -11.34 -16.83
C ASP A 373 9.33 -10.65 -18.09
N ALA A 374 8.11 -10.95 -18.50
CA ALA A 374 7.45 -10.26 -19.61
C ALA A 374 6.99 -8.83 -19.20
N TRP A 375 6.92 -8.54 -17.92
CA TRP A 375 6.46 -7.26 -17.37
C TRP A 375 7.60 -6.50 -16.70
N ARG A 376 7.55 -5.18 -16.78
CA ARG A 376 8.52 -4.32 -16.12
C ARG A 376 7.91 -2.98 -15.69
N MET A 377 8.59 -2.29 -14.80
CA MET A 377 8.30 -0.88 -14.53
C MET A 377 8.58 -0.05 -15.79
N PRO A 378 7.75 0.95 -16.10
CA PRO A 378 8.08 1.90 -17.16
C PRO A 378 9.27 2.76 -16.76
N SER A 379 10.13 3.08 -17.72
CA SER A 379 11.18 4.08 -17.57
C SER A 379 10.60 5.51 -17.69
N ALA A 380 11.41 6.52 -17.37
CA ALA A 380 11.04 7.90 -17.60
C ALA A 380 10.79 8.17 -19.10
N PHE A 381 11.54 7.51 -19.99
CA PHE A 381 11.34 7.62 -21.45
C PHE A 381 10.01 7.02 -21.92
N ASP A 382 9.54 5.92 -21.32
CA ASP A 382 8.25 5.31 -21.65
C ASP A 382 7.10 6.28 -21.32
N PHE A 383 7.20 7.03 -20.22
CA PHE A 383 6.23 8.09 -19.90
C PHE A 383 6.37 9.32 -20.81
N LEU A 384 7.59 9.70 -21.21
CA LEU A 384 7.79 10.75 -22.19
C LEU A 384 7.14 10.38 -23.53
N GLU A 385 7.26 9.14 -23.96
CA GLU A 385 6.60 8.65 -25.17
C GLU A 385 5.07 8.76 -25.08
N LEU A 386 4.47 8.43 -23.89
CA LEU A 386 3.06 8.70 -23.64
C LEU A 386 2.71 10.18 -23.77
N MET A 387 3.52 11.06 -23.18
CA MET A 387 3.29 12.50 -23.20
C MET A 387 3.33 13.09 -24.61
N GLU A 388 4.11 12.50 -25.49
CA GLU A 388 4.21 12.94 -26.90
C GLU A 388 3.09 12.41 -27.78
N ASN A 389 2.72 11.14 -27.59
CA ASN A 389 1.84 10.41 -28.49
C ASN A 389 0.40 10.29 -28.01
N CYS A 390 0.07 10.77 -26.82
CA CYS A 390 -1.27 10.69 -26.26
C CYS A 390 -1.84 12.07 -25.91
N THR A 391 -3.14 12.14 -25.78
CA THR A 391 -3.87 13.24 -25.13
C THR A 391 -4.22 12.83 -23.71
N PHE A 392 -4.33 13.81 -22.84
CA PHE A 392 -4.58 13.63 -21.42
C PHE A 392 -5.88 14.32 -21.03
N GLU A 393 -6.76 13.59 -20.35
CA GLU A 393 -8.04 14.07 -19.86
C GLU A 393 -8.20 13.70 -18.39
N TRP A 394 -8.38 14.69 -17.51
CA TRP A 394 -8.74 14.41 -16.14
C TRP A 394 -10.22 14.10 -16.04
N THR A 395 -10.53 12.88 -15.64
CA THR A 395 -11.88 12.35 -15.62
C THR A 395 -12.04 11.37 -14.44
N HIS A 396 -13.07 10.56 -14.46
CA HIS A 396 -13.28 9.51 -13.45
C HIS A 396 -13.80 8.22 -14.09
N ILE A 397 -13.48 7.09 -13.43
CA ILE A 397 -14.15 5.81 -13.64
C ILE A 397 -14.78 5.44 -12.30
N GLY A 398 -16.09 5.27 -12.28
CA GLY A 398 -16.82 5.20 -11.02
C GLY A 398 -16.58 6.44 -10.16
N ARG A 399 -16.06 6.25 -8.96
CA ARG A 399 -15.70 7.33 -8.04
C ARG A 399 -14.23 7.70 -8.07
N ARG A 400 -13.42 6.92 -8.75
CA ARG A 400 -11.99 7.14 -8.85
C ARG A 400 -11.70 8.18 -9.92
N LYS A 401 -11.26 9.37 -9.49
CA LYS A 401 -10.68 10.35 -10.41
C LYS A 401 -9.31 9.88 -10.87
N GLY A 402 -8.92 10.34 -12.03
CA GLY A 402 -7.63 9.98 -12.60
C GLY A 402 -7.46 10.54 -14.00
N LEU A 403 -6.42 10.06 -14.66
CA LEU A 403 -6.00 10.51 -15.98
C LEU A 403 -6.37 9.45 -17.02
N LYS A 404 -7.25 9.80 -17.93
CA LYS A 404 -7.47 9.05 -19.16
C LYS A 404 -6.40 9.46 -20.17
N VAL A 405 -5.60 8.50 -20.59
CA VAL A 405 -4.50 8.68 -21.52
C VAL A 405 -4.90 8.03 -22.84
N THR A 406 -5.25 8.86 -23.84
CA THR A 406 -5.76 8.41 -25.14
C THR A 406 -4.72 8.57 -26.23
N SER A 407 -4.39 7.50 -26.91
CA SER A 407 -3.46 7.51 -28.04
C SER A 407 -3.97 8.37 -29.21
N LYS A 408 -3.12 9.27 -29.69
CA LYS A 408 -3.34 10.05 -30.93
C LYS A 408 -3.23 9.16 -32.17
N ILE A 409 -2.66 7.96 -32.06
CA ILE A 409 -2.33 7.07 -33.16
C ILE A 409 -3.52 6.16 -33.51
N ASN A 410 -4.13 5.54 -32.49
CA ASN A 410 -5.20 4.55 -32.71
C ASN A 410 -6.48 4.81 -31.89
N GLY A 411 -6.53 5.88 -31.08
CA GLY A 411 -7.69 6.25 -30.28
C GLY A 411 -7.94 5.37 -29.05
N LYS A 412 -7.13 4.34 -28.80
CA LYS A 412 -7.23 3.50 -27.60
C LYS A 412 -6.71 4.25 -26.39
N TYR A 413 -7.13 3.82 -25.20
CA TYR A 413 -6.78 4.52 -23.98
C TYR A 413 -6.50 3.59 -22.81
N ILE A 414 -5.77 4.10 -21.85
CA ILE A 414 -5.63 3.56 -20.49
C ILE A 414 -6.13 4.58 -19.47
N PHE A 415 -6.47 4.13 -18.29
CA PHE A 415 -6.83 5.00 -17.17
C PHE A 415 -5.80 4.83 -16.04
N LEU A 416 -5.23 5.96 -15.60
CA LEU A 416 -4.30 6.03 -14.48
C LEU A 416 -5.03 6.63 -13.27
N PRO A 417 -5.44 5.85 -12.27
CA PRO A 417 -6.16 6.37 -11.11
C PRO A 417 -5.32 7.38 -10.32
N ALA A 418 -5.97 8.41 -9.82
CA ALA A 418 -5.38 9.39 -8.90
C ALA A 418 -5.23 8.74 -7.51
N SER A 419 -4.25 7.86 -7.41
CA SER A 419 -3.96 7.01 -6.25
C SER A 419 -3.34 7.77 -5.07
N GLY A 420 -3.07 9.07 -5.22
CA GLY A 420 -2.41 9.85 -4.19
C GLY A 420 -0.94 9.47 -4.01
N GLN A 421 -0.45 9.68 -2.82
CA GLN A 421 0.94 9.38 -2.42
C GLN A 421 1.00 8.93 -0.97
N CYS A 422 1.91 8.02 -0.64
CA CYS A 422 2.32 7.76 0.73
C CYS A 422 3.59 8.56 1.05
N ASN A 423 3.68 9.10 2.25
CA ASN A 423 4.79 9.96 2.69
C ASN A 423 5.23 9.54 4.09
N TYR A 424 6.53 9.51 4.34
CA TYR A 424 7.12 9.10 5.61
C TYR A 424 6.68 9.94 6.82
N THR A 425 6.36 11.22 6.62
CA THR A 425 6.04 12.14 7.71
C THR A 425 4.55 12.26 8.03
N THR A 426 3.69 12.01 7.06
CA THR A 426 2.23 12.22 7.19
C THR A 426 1.42 10.94 7.16
N ASP A 427 2.00 9.85 6.65
CA ASP A 427 1.31 8.59 6.39
C ASP A 427 2.02 7.42 7.06
N ALA A 428 2.30 7.57 8.36
CA ALA A 428 2.94 6.53 9.18
C ALA A 428 2.24 5.16 9.04
N ASP A 429 0.97 5.17 8.68
CA ASP A 429 0.13 3.99 8.53
C ASP A 429 0.08 3.43 7.10
N GLY A 430 0.81 4.05 6.14
CA GLY A 430 0.83 3.63 4.74
C GLY A 430 -0.47 3.92 3.97
N ILE A 431 -1.31 4.84 4.47
CA ILE A 431 -2.52 5.27 3.77
C ILE A 431 -2.17 6.44 2.86
N PRO A 432 -2.52 6.38 1.56
CA PRO A 432 -2.21 7.47 0.64
C PRO A 432 -2.97 8.75 0.98
N ASN A 433 -2.27 9.88 0.91
CA ASN A 433 -2.87 11.22 0.86
C ASN A 433 -3.21 11.60 -0.58
N ASP A 434 -4.05 12.63 -0.74
CA ASP A 434 -4.41 13.22 -2.04
C ASP A 434 -5.05 12.24 -3.04
N ILE A 435 -5.69 11.18 -2.55
CA ILE A 435 -6.52 10.31 -3.38
C ILE A 435 -7.58 11.16 -4.10
N ASN A 436 -7.82 10.88 -5.38
CA ASN A 436 -8.70 11.64 -6.27
C ASN A 436 -8.25 13.09 -6.59
N LYS A 437 -7.06 13.52 -6.12
CA LYS A 437 -6.50 14.87 -6.39
C LYS A 437 -5.20 14.83 -7.16
N LYS A 438 -4.39 13.79 -6.93
CA LYS A 438 -3.06 13.63 -7.51
C LYS A 438 -2.83 12.18 -7.88
N LEU A 439 -2.16 11.96 -9.00
CA LEU A 439 -1.54 10.68 -9.29
C LEU A 439 -0.03 10.80 -9.25
N ALA A 440 0.64 9.74 -8.83
CA ALA A 440 2.09 9.64 -8.86
C ALA A 440 2.50 8.18 -9.10
N TYR A 441 3.38 7.98 -10.09
CA TYR A 441 3.84 6.67 -10.53
C TYR A 441 5.36 6.65 -10.62
N TRP A 442 6.00 5.72 -9.92
CA TRP A 442 7.43 5.52 -10.07
C TRP A 442 7.80 5.12 -11.49
N THR A 443 8.90 5.66 -11.99
CA THR A 443 9.61 5.10 -13.14
C THR A 443 10.75 4.21 -12.65
N SER A 444 11.27 3.35 -13.51
CA SER A 444 12.46 2.54 -13.20
C SER A 444 13.77 3.34 -13.23
N THR A 445 13.73 4.56 -13.74
CA THR A 445 14.92 5.38 -14.02
C THR A 445 15.40 6.15 -12.79
N PRO A 446 16.63 5.91 -12.30
CA PRO A 446 17.19 6.71 -11.23
C PRO A 446 17.61 8.08 -11.76
N MET A 447 17.59 9.08 -10.88
CA MET A 447 18.22 10.36 -11.20
C MET A 447 19.74 10.23 -11.00
N SER A 448 20.50 10.41 -12.06
CA SER A 448 21.97 10.46 -12.03
C SER A 448 22.43 11.91 -12.14
N GLY A 449 23.20 12.41 -11.16
CA GLY A 449 23.72 13.78 -11.21
C GLY A 449 24.43 14.22 -9.95
N TRP A 450 25.14 15.32 -10.04
CA TRP A 450 26.19 15.84 -9.14
C TRP A 450 25.79 16.06 -7.69
N GLN A 451 24.51 16.12 -7.35
CA GLN A 451 24.06 16.48 -6.00
C GLN A 451 23.02 15.55 -5.39
N ASN A 452 22.37 14.63 -6.13
CA ASN A 452 21.32 13.76 -5.62
C ASN A 452 21.43 12.32 -6.11
N THR A 453 22.23 11.53 -5.41
CA THR A 453 22.37 10.08 -5.64
C THR A 453 21.18 9.26 -5.12
N TYR A 454 20.20 9.92 -4.50
CA TYR A 454 19.10 9.26 -3.78
C TYR A 454 17.72 9.47 -4.42
N ASP A 455 17.65 10.18 -5.55
CA ASP A 455 16.38 10.45 -6.21
C ASP A 455 16.10 9.47 -7.36
N ALA A 456 14.83 9.29 -7.68
CA ALA A 456 14.38 8.63 -8.89
C ALA A 456 13.28 9.45 -9.57
N TYR A 457 13.13 9.26 -10.87
CA TYR A 457 12.09 9.93 -11.63
C TYR A 457 10.73 9.28 -11.41
N TYR A 458 9.69 10.11 -11.42
CA TYR A 458 8.31 9.68 -11.37
C TYR A 458 7.44 10.55 -12.28
N PHE A 459 6.39 9.95 -12.82
CA PHE A 459 5.34 10.63 -13.54
C PHE A 459 4.27 11.08 -12.56
N THR A 460 3.81 12.32 -12.69
CA THR A 460 2.75 12.88 -11.84
C THR A 460 1.78 13.71 -12.67
N ALA A 461 0.53 13.74 -12.24
CA ALA A 461 -0.47 14.64 -12.79
C ALA A 461 -1.45 15.12 -11.72
N PHE A 462 -2.00 16.29 -11.99
CA PHE A 462 -3.13 16.91 -11.32
C PHE A 462 -4.23 17.14 -12.37
N ASP A 463 -5.30 17.80 -12.01
CA ASP A 463 -6.39 18.14 -12.93
C ASP A 463 -6.01 19.17 -14.01
N THR A 464 -4.87 19.81 -13.89
CA THR A 464 -4.42 20.88 -14.81
C THR A 464 -3.24 20.49 -15.69
N GLU A 465 -2.34 19.64 -15.18
CA GLU A 465 -1.09 19.34 -15.88
C GLU A 465 -0.52 17.96 -15.53
N ALA A 466 0.26 17.39 -16.45
CA ALA A 466 1.06 16.19 -16.23
C ALA A 466 2.53 16.46 -16.59
N PHE A 467 3.45 15.88 -15.80
CA PHE A 467 4.89 16.03 -16.01
C PHE A 467 5.68 14.92 -15.33
N ILE A 468 6.97 14.84 -15.65
CA ILE A 468 7.92 13.98 -15.00
C ILE A 468 8.83 14.85 -14.13
N THR A 469 9.10 14.40 -12.92
CA THR A 469 10.02 15.06 -11.99
C THR A 469 10.72 14.00 -11.12
N SER A 470 11.53 14.40 -10.16
CA SER A 470 12.26 13.47 -9.29
C SER A 470 11.92 13.67 -7.83
N ALA A 471 12.12 12.62 -7.04
CA ALA A 471 11.99 12.66 -5.59
C ALA A 471 12.85 11.60 -4.91
N MET A 472 13.05 11.79 -3.61
CA MET A 472 13.79 10.86 -2.76
C MET A 472 13.12 9.48 -2.72
N ARG A 473 13.90 8.45 -3.05
CA ARG A 473 13.45 7.06 -3.22
C ARG A 473 12.87 6.44 -1.97
N ASP A 474 13.34 6.88 -0.80
CA ASP A 474 13.04 6.31 0.50
C ASP A 474 11.91 7.03 1.25
N GLN A 475 11.54 8.24 0.82
CA GLN A 475 10.54 9.06 1.51
C GLN A 475 9.12 8.87 1.01
N TYR A 476 8.98 8.42 -0.26
CA TYR A 476 7.67 8.32 -0.91
C TYR A 476 7.34 6.89 -1.30
N GLY A 477 6.05 6.55 -1.14
CA GLY A 477 5.45 5.37 -1.72
C GLY A 477 4.49 5.77 -2.84
N TRP A 478 4.74 5.25 -4.06
CA TRP A 478 3.87 5.47 -5.22
C TRP A 478 3.55 4.16 -5.94
N CYS A 479 2.52 4.22 -6.74
CA CYS A 479 2.06 3.09 -7.54
C CYS A 479 2.98 2.81 -8.73
N ILE A 480 2.86 1.61 -9.28
CA ILE A 480 3.53 1.20 -10.51
C ILE A 480 2.48 0.76 -11.52
N ARG A 481 2.53 1.33 -12.73
CA ARG A 481 1.76 0.90 -13.90
C ARG A 481 2.67 0.10 -14.82
N PRO A 482 2.59 -1.24 -14.86
CA PRO A 482 3.49 -2.06 -15.67
C PRO A 482 3.34 -1.87 -17.19
N VAL A 483 4.43 -2.18 -17.89
CA VAL A 483 4.48 -2.25 -19.35
C VAL A 483 5.03 -3.61 -19.80
N THR A 484 4.64 -4.04 -21.02
CA THR A 484 5.11 -5.27 -21.68
C THR A 484 5.36 -5.00 -23.16
N LYS A 485 6.04 -5.92 -23.86
CA LYS A 485 6.29 -5.87 -25.31
C LYS A 485 5.33 -6.76 -26.07
#